data_bf74eb91af16c8d54da19138905b69b6
#
_entry.id   bf74eb91af16c8d54da19138905b69b6
#
_cell.length_a   1.000
_cell.length_b   1.000
_cell.length_c   1.000
_cell.angle_alpha   90.00
_cell.angle_beta   90.00
_cell.angle_gamma   90.00
#
_symmetry.space_group_name_H-M   'P 1'
#
loop_
_entity.id
_entity.type
_entity.pdbx_description
1 polymer ?
#
loop_
_entity_poly.entity_id
_entity_poly.type
_entity_poly.pdbx_seq_one_letter_code
_entity_poly.pdbx_strand_id
1 'polypeptide(L)'
;MIKRNPSQQRAIAHLSGPMMVLAGPGSGKTSVIVERTAYMINEGGISPSNILVVTFSRAAAKEMKERFLSFTGQQYTPVTFGTFHGVFYGILKQAYGFTAANILSDEEKFGILRELTLNYGGDLAEEGDFPEEIAREISVVKGNKIALEHYYSSCCPDEVFRQIYQGYREACQSRRKLDFDDMILYCYELFVQRKDILEAWQKKFQYILVDEFQDINQLQYDIVRMLAKPQNNLFIVGDDDQSIYHFRGARPEIMLNFTRDYPDAETVTLDVNYRCSGQILSAAMHVIGENKKRFSKKLSTPNQVGKAVQIREFQNPR
;
A
#
# COMPACT_ATOMS: atom_id res chain seq x y z
N MET A 1 15.99 6.47 26.03
CA MET A 1 15.29 6.91 24.79
C MET A 1 16.32 7.13 23.69
N ILE A 2 16.12 6.54 22.52
CA ILE A 2 16.97 6.80 21.35
C ILE A 2 16.73 8.26 20.93
N LYS A 3 17.80 9.05 20.86
CA LYS A 3 17.70 10.46 20.46
C LYS A 3 17.28 10.55 18.99
N ARG A 4 16.09 11.09 18.72
CA ARG A 4 15.58 11.31 17.36
C ARG A 4 16.31 12.47 16.69
N ASN A 5 16.58 12.34 15.39
CA ASN A 5 17.11 13.43 14.60
C ASN A 5 16.01 14.51 14.33
N PRO A 6 16.38 15.73 13.91
CA PRO A 6 15.41 16.81 13.70
C PRO A 6 14.30 16.46 12.71
N SER A 7 14.61 15.74 11.61
CA SER A 7 13.62 15.31 10.61
C SER A 7 12.61 14.35 11.22
N GLN A 8 13.07 13.37 12.01
CA GLN A 8 12.19 12.46 12.73
C GLN A 8 11.31 13.18 13.73
N GLN A 9 11.89 14.12 14.51
CA GLN A 9 11.13 14.93 15.50
C GLN A 9 10.04 15.75 14.82
N ARG A 10 10.34 16.38 13.68
CA ARG A 10 9.36 17.16 12.91
C ARG A 10 8.22 16.26 12.40
N ALA A 11 8.53 15.08 11.87
CA ALA A 11 7.52 14.13 11.40
C ALA A 11 6.64 13.58 12.54
N ILE A 12 7.21 13.36 13.73
CA ILE A 12 6.49 12.87 14.90
C ILE A 12 5.56 13.96 15.46
N ALA A 13 6.02 15.20 15.54
CA ALA A 13 5.30 16.31 16.17
C ALA A 13 4.21 16.94 15.30
N HIS A 14 4.12 16.60 14.00
CA HIS A 14 3.07 17.11 13.12
C HIS A 14 1.69 16.58 13.54
N LEU A 15 0.74 17.44 13.92
CA LEU A 15 -0.56 17.02 14.47
C LEU A 15 -1.67 17.03 13.42
N SER A 16 -1.74 18.02 12.55
CA SER A 16 -2.89 18.20 11.66
C SER A 16 -2.48 18.56 10.23
N GLY A 17 -3.37 18.29 9.30
CA GLY A 17 -3.14 18.50 7.87
C GLY A 17 -2.36 17.37 7.21
N PRO A 18 -2.17 17.45 5.88
CA PRO A 18 -1.46 16.43 5.12
C PRO A 18 0.06 16.56 5.32
N MET A 19 0.73 15.42 5.46
CA MET A 19 2.20 15.36 5.50
C MET A 19 2.72 14.18 4.69
N MET A 20 3.77 14.42 3.91
CA MET A 20 4.53 13.40 3.21
C MET A 20 5.92 13.22 3.85
N VAL A 21 6.24 12.00 4.24
CA VAL A 21 7.55 11.62 4.75
C VAL A 21 8.28 10.79 3.70
N LEU A 22 9.27 11.39 3.07
CA LEU A 22 10.20 10.72 2.17
C LEU A 22 11.26 10.02 3.01
N ALA A 23 11.22 8.70 3.03
CA ALA A 23 12.00 7.93 3.98
C ALA A 23 12.95 6.97 3.25
N GLY A 24 14.23 7.27 3.25
CA GLY A 24 15.23 6.35 2.73
C GLY A 24 15.24 5.00 3.47
N PRO A 25 15.88 3.97 2.89
CA PRO A 25 16.00 2.67 3.52
C PRO A 25 16.69 2.79 4.89
N GLY A 26 16.21 2.06 5.90
CA GLY A 26 16.82 2.07 7.24
C GLY A 26 16.76 3.40 8.00
N SER A 27 15.88 4.34 7.59
CA SER A 27 15.73 5.66 8.22
C SER A 27 14.81 5.67 9.45
N GLY A 28 14.18 4.53 9.78
CA GLY A 28 13.29 4.39 10.93
C GLY A 28 11.83 4.74 10.65
N LYS A 29 11.33 4.54 9.42
CA LYS A 29 9.92 4.73 9.02
C LYS A 29 8.93 4.26 10.07
N THR A 30 8.97 2.97 10.41
CA THR A 30 8.07 2.35 11.39
C THR A 30 8.14 3.00 12.77
N SER A 31 9.35 3.36 13.22
CA SER A 31 9.52 4.05 14.51
C SER A 31 8.87 5.44 14.51
N VAL A 32 8.98 6.16 13.39
CA VAL A 32 8.34 7.49 13.25
C VAL A 32 6.82 7.35 13.32
N ILE A 33 6.22 6.37 12.63
CA ILE A 33 4.76 6.13 12.66
C ILE A 33 4.30 5.78 14.08
N VAL A 34 5.00 4.87 14.75
CA VAL A 34 4.67 4.42 16.12
C VAL A 34 4.75 5.58 17.11
N GLU A 35 5.85 6.33 17.09
CA GLU A 35 6.05 7.44 18.02
C GLU A 35 5.14 8.64 17.74
N ARG A 36 4.87 8.92 16.44
CA ARG A 36 3.86 9.88 16.05
C ARG A 36 2.48 9.50 16.59
N THR A 37 2.08 8.23 16.43
CA THR A 37 0.79 7.76 16.94
C THR A 37 0.68 7.98 18.46
N ALA A 38 1.74 7.69 19.20
CA ALA A 38 1.79 7.95 20.65
C ALA A 38 1.77 9.44 20.97
N TYR A 39 2.51 10.26 20.20
CA TYR A 39 2.55 11.72 20.37
C TYR A 39 1.17 12.37 20.12
N MET A 40 0.47 11.94 19.07
CA MET A 40 -0.88 12.42 18.76
C MET A 40 -1.86 12.17 19.92
N ILE A 41 -1.74 11.03 20.61
CA ILE A 41 -2.57 10.69 21.74
C ILE A 41 -2.18 11.49 22.98
N ASN A 42 -0.90 11.49 23.34
CA ASN A 42 -0.42 12.03 24.60
C ASN A 42 -0.34 13.56 24.61
N GLU A 43 0.18 14.13 23.53
CA GLU A 43 0.41 15.60 23.43
C GLU A 43 -0.70 16.28 22.60
N GLY A 44 -1.22 15.60 21.60
CA GLY A 44 -2.29 16.13 20.75
C GLY A 44 -3.70 15.95 21.33
N GLY A 45 -3.87 15.13 22.38
CA GLY A 45 -5.18 14.84 22.97
C GLY A 45 -6.12 14.09 22.03
N ILE A 46 -5.59 13.45 20.97
CA ILE A 46 -6.38 12.78 19.94
C ILE A 46 -6.87 11.45 20.48
N SER A 47 -8.18 11.17 20.33
CA SER A 47 -8.73 9.87 20.72
C SER A 47 -8.08 8.74 19.93
N PRO A 48 -7.57 7.69 20.59
CA PRO A 48 -6.93 6.55 19.90
C PRO A 48 -7.87 5.86 18.90
N SER A 49 -9.19 5.86 19.14
CA SER A 49 -10.20 5.27 18.25
C SER A 49 -10.34 6.03 16.92
N ASN A 50 -9.88 7.28 16.86
CA ASN A 50 -9.94 8.12 15.66
C ASN A 50 -8.70 7.97 14.75
N ILE A 51 -7.75 7.15 15.15
CA ILE A 51 -6.50 6.94 14.41
C ILE A 51 -6.54 5.61 13.66
N LEU A 52 -6.31 5.71 12.36
CA LEU A 52 -6.12 4.57 11.45
C LEU A 52 -4.67 4.54 10.96
N VAL A 53 -4.00 3.41 11.18
CA VAL A 53 -2.66 3.13 10.64
C VAL A 53 -2.77 1.97 9.67
N VAL A 54 -2.46 2.23 8.39
CA VAL A 54 -2.56 1.26 7.31
C VAL A 54 -1.17 0.93 6.77
N THR A 55 -0.92 -0.35 6.55
CA THR A 55 0.29 -0.86 5.91
C THR A 55 -0.03 -1.95 4.90
N PHE A 56 0.96 -2.40 4.13
CA PHE A 56 0.74 -3.32 3.02
C PHE A 56 0.47 -4.77 3.46
N SER A 57 1.10 -5.25 4.54
CA SER A 57 1.00 -6.64 4.97
C SER A 57 0.44 -6.82 6.38
N ARG A 58 -0.23 -7.96 6.61
CA ARG A 58 -0.73 -8.33 7.95
C ARG A 58 0.39 -8.43 8.98
N ALA A 59 1.55 -8.94 8.56
CA ALA A 59 2.73 -9.07 9.43
C ALA A 59 3.22 -7.67 9.85
N ALA A 60 3.34 -6.71 8.93
CA ALA A 60 3.75 -5.35 9.25
C ALA A 60 2.72 -4.64 10.15
N ALA A 61 1.41 -4.81 9.90
CA ALA A 61 0.36 -4.24 10.75
C ALA A 61 0.43 -4.79 12.19
N LYS A 62 0.66 -6.09 12.34
CA LYS A 62 0.82 -6.75 13.64
C LYS A 62 2.08 -6.25 14.37
N GLU A 63 3.21 -6.26 13.67
CA GLU A 63 4.49 -5.77 14.22
C GLU A 63 4.38 -4.31 14.68
N MET A 64 3.76 -3.45 13.86
CA MET A 64 3.59 -2.03 14.19
C MET A 64 2.73 -1.85 15.43
N LYS A 65 1.64 -2.61 15.54
CA LYS A 65 0.79 -2.63 16.74
C LYS A 65 1.56 -3.09 17.98
N GLU A 66 2.32 -4.17 17.89
CA GLU A 66 3.13 -4.70 18.99
C GLU A 66 4.21 -3.69 19.43
N ARG A 67 4.88 -3.05 18.48
CA ARG A 67 5.84 -1.97 18.76
C ARG A 67 5.18 -0.76 19.44
N PHE A 68 3.98 -0.39 19.01
CA PHE A 68 3.21 0.70 19.64
C PHE A 68 2.85 0.35 21.09
N LEU A 69 2.32 -0.84 21.35
CA LEU A 69 1.99 -1.32 22.69
C LEU A 69 3.22 -1.37 23.60
N SER A 70 4.33 -1.91 23.10
CA SER A 70 5.60 -1.93 23.82
C SER A 70 6.14 -0.52 24.11
N PHE A 71 6.04 0.39 23.14
CA PHE A 71 6.52 1.78 23.29
C PHE A 71 5.69 2.55 24.33
N THR A 72 4.38 2.35 24.37
CA THR A 72 3.46 3.03 25.29
C THR A 72 3.30 2.32 26.64
N GLY A 73 3.81 1.10 26.78
CA GLY A 73 3.61 0.27 27.97
C GLY A 73 2.18 -0.24 28.14
N GLN A 74 1.36 -0.18 27.09
CA GLN A 74 -0.05 -0.58 27.12
C GLN A 74 -0.21 -2.05 26.69
N GLN A 75 -1.21 -2.73 27.22
CA GLN A 75 -1.58 -4.09 26.78
C GLN A 75 -2.61 -4.10 25.65
N TYR A 76 -3.35 -2.99 25.50
CA TYR A 76 -4.41 -2.83 24.52
C TYR A 76 -4.46 -1.40 24.00
N THR A 77 -4.91 -1.23 22.76
CA THR A 77 -5.16 0.10 22.17
C THR A 77 -6.40 0.08 21.27
N PRO A 78 -7.23 1.15 21.31
CA PRO A 78 -8.30 1.37 20.34
C PRO A 78 -7.81 1.86 18.96
N VAL A 79 -6.52 2.20 18.81
CA VAL A 79 -5.95 2.55 17.50
C VAL A 79 -6.16 1.40 16.53
N THR A 80 -6.65 1.69 15.33
CA THR A 80 -6.81 0.69 14.29
C THR A 80 -5.51 0.53 13.50
N PHE A 81 -4.82 -0.61 13.69
CA PHE A 81 -3.70 -1.03 12.84
C PHE A 81 -4.19 -2.11 11.90
N GLY A 82 -4.01 -1.94 10.59
CA GLY A 82 -4.51 -2.90 9.61
C GLY A 82 -3.85 -2.80 8.25
N THR A 83 -4.30 -3.68 7.35
CA THR A 83 -3.99 -3.57 5.92
C THR A 83 -5.16 -2.92 5.19
N PHE A 84 -4.92 -2.39 3.97
CA PHE A 84 -5.99 -1.87 3.12
C PHE A 84 -7.15 -2.87 3.00
N HIS A 85 -6.86 -4.11 2.60
CA HIS A 85 -7.88 -5.16 2.47
C HIS A 85 -8.61 -5.44 3.79
N GLY A 86 -7.88 -5.54 4.91
CA GLY A 86 -8.49 -5.82 6.21
C GLY A 86 -9.44 -4.72 6.68
N VAL A 87 -9.05 -3.46 6.50
CA VAL A 87 -9.88 -2.29 6.86
C VAL A 87 -11.10 -2.20 5.94
N PHE A 88 -10.90 -2.28 4.61
CA PHE A 88 -11.98 -2.13 3.64
C PHE A 88 -12.96 -3.29 3.70
N TYR A 89 -12.47 -4.53 3.87
CA TYR A 89 -13.35 -5.66 4.13
C TYR A 89 -14.16 -5.50 5.43
N GLY A 90 -13.55 -4.93 6.47
CA GLY A 90 -14.28 -4.60 7.72
C GLY A 90 -15.43 -3.62 7.48
N ILE A 91 -15.24 -2.63 6.59
CA ILE A 91 -16.28 -1.68 6.17
C ILE A 91 -17.39 -2.42 5.42
N LEU A 92 -17.04 -3.25 4.45
CA LEU A 92 -17.99 -4.04 3.66
C LEU A 92 -18.77 -5.03 4.54
N LYS A 93 -18.09 -5.68 5.49
CA LYS A 93 -18.73 -6.58 6.44
C LYS A 93 -19.81 -5.87 7.26
N GLN A 94 -19.55 -4.66 7.70
CA GLN A 94 -20.53 -3.88 8.45
C GLN A 94 -21.69 -3.41 7.57
N ALA A 95 -21.44 -3.05 6.31
CA ALA A 95 -22.46 -2.53 5.41
C ALA A 95 -23.35 -3.61 4.79
N TYR A 96 -22.77 -4.76 4.42
CA TYR A 96 -23.45 -5.81 3.64
C TYR A 96 -23.56 -7.16 4.35
N GLY A 97 -23.03 -7.29 5.56
CA GLY A 97 -23.06 -8.55 6.31
C GLY A 97 -22.16 -9.64 5.72
N PHE A 98 -21.14 -9.30 4.92
CA PHE A 98 -20.22 -10.28 4.38
C PHE A 98 -19.50 -11.08 5.47
N THR A 99 -19.28 -12.36 5.20
CA THR A 99 -18.59 -13.30 6.10
C THR A 99 -17.36 -13.88 5.40
N ALA A 100 -16.55 -14.64 6.13
CA ALA A 100 -15.41 -15.32 5.53
C ALA A 100 -15.81 -16.28 4.37
N ALA A 101 -17.03 -16.82 4.39
CA ALA A 101 -17.56 -17.64 3.31
C ALA A 101 -17.70 -16.90 1.96
N ASN A 102 -17.77 -15.58 1.99
CA ASN A 102 -17.84 -14.77 0.77
C ASN A 102 -16.46 -14.46 0.16
N ILE A 103 -15.36 -14.80 0.85
CA ILE A 103 -14.01 -14.58 0.33
C ILE A 103 -13.67 -15.71 -0.64
N LEU A 104 -13.25 -15.35 -1.85
CA LEU A 104 -12.75 -16.30 -2.83
C LEU A 104 -11.36 -16.77 -2.41
N SER A 105 -11.16 -18.09 -2.26
CA SER A 105 -9.84 -18.65 -2.03
C SER A 105 -8.99 -18.61 -3.29
N ASP A 106 -7.66 -18.70 -3.14
CA ASP A 106 -6.77 -18.78 -4.30
C ASP A 106 -7.05 -20.05 -5.14
N GLU A 107 -7.39 -21.18 -4.49
CA GLU A 107 -7.77 -22.40 -5.18
C GLU A 107 -9.03 -22.21 -6.04
N GLU A 108 -10.09 -21.58 -5.48
CA GLU A 108 -11.32 -21.25 -6.21
C GLU A 108 -11.03 -20.26 -7.35
N LYS A 109 -10.21 -19.21 -7.09
CA LYS A 109 -9.81 -18.21 -8.07
C LYS A 109 -9.14 -18.85 -9.28
N PHE A 110 -8.09 -19.63 -9.03
CA PHE A 110 -7.35 -20.28 -10.11
C PHE A 110 -8.13 -21.42 -10.77
N GLY A 111 -9.07 -22.06 -10.05
CA GLY A 111 -10.01 -23.01 -10.65
C GLY A 111 -10.89 -22.33 -11.70
N ILE A 112 -11.48 -21.18 -11.39
CA ILE A 112 -12.30 -20.39 -12.33
C ILE A 112 -11.44 -19.91 -13.52
N LEU A 113 -10.25 -19.36 -13.25
CA LEU A 113 -9.39 -18.84 -14.31
C LEU A 113 -8.93 -19.95 -15.27
N ARG A 114 -8.54 -21.11 -14.77
CA ARG A 114 -8.17 -22.26 -15.62
C ARG A 114 -9.32 -22.71 -16.51
N GLU A 115 -10.54 -22.80 -15.99
CA GLU A 115 -11.72 -23.13 -16.79
C GLU A 115 -11.94 -22.10 -17.91
N LEU A 116 -11.84 -20.81 -17.60
CA LEU A 116 -12.02 -19.73 -18.57
C LEU A 116 -10.89 -19.67 -19.62
N THR A 117 -9.65 -19.89 -19.20
CA THR A 117 -8.50 -19.93 -20.11
C THR A 117 -8.58 -21.12 -21.06
N LEU A 118 -9.07 -22.29 -20.62
CA LEU A 118 -9.34 -23.43 -21.48
C LEU A 118 -10.45 -23.14 -22.50
N ASN A 119 -11.48 -22.40 -22.10
CA ASN A 119 -12.61 -22.10 -22.97
C ASN A 119 -12.32 -21.02 -24.03
N TYR A 120 -11.50 -20.04 -23.70
CA TYR A 120 -11.27 -18.84 -24.52
C TYR A 120 -9.82 -18.66 -24.98
N GLY A 121 -8.85 -19.28 -24.32
CA GLY A 121 -7.42 -19.05 -24.55
C GLY A 121 -6.83 -19.75 -25.77
N GLY A 122 -7.53 -20.74 -26.37
CA GLY A 122 -6.99 -21.51 -27.48
C GLY A 122 -5.64 -22.16 -27.11
N ASP A 123 -4.65 -22.02 -27.98
CA ASP A 123 -3.30 -22.60 -27.79
C ASP A 123 -2.58 -22.03 -26.54
N LEU A 124 -2.91 -20.80 -26.12
CA LEU A 124 -2.34 -20.18 -24.91
C LEU A 124 -2.76 -20.91 -23.63
N ALA A 125 -3.85 -21.64 -23.64
CA ALA A 125 -4.32 -22.42 -22.49
C ALA A 125 -3.34 -23.54 -22.08
N GLU A 126 -2.46 -23.96 -22.97
CA GLU A 126 -1.43 -24.98 -22.71
C GLU A 126 -0.20 -24.38 -22.00
N GLU A 127 -0.07 -23.06 -21.97
CA GLU A 127 1.00 -22.37 -21.24
C GLU A 127 0.70 -22.37 -19.73
N GLY A 128 1.59 -22.98 -18.95
CA GLY A 128 1.36 -23.25 -17.52
C GLY A 128 1.11 -22.00 -16.67
N ASP A 129 1.66 -20.85 -17.06
CA ASP A 129 1.58 -19.59 -16.31
C ASP A 129 0.47 -18.64 -16.80
N PHE A 130 -0.28 -19.02 -17.84
CA PHE A 130 -1.29 -18.16 -18.45
C PHE A 130 -2.41 -17.74 -17.48
N PRO A 131 -3.00 -18.63 -16.64
CA PRO A 131 -3.98 -18.20 -15.63
C PRO A 131 -3.43 -17.20 -14.62
N GLU A 132 -2.15 -17.31 -14.24
CA GLU A 132 -1.47 -16.41 -13.33
C GLU A 132 -1.22 -15.04 -13.96
N GLU A 133 -0.90 -14.98 -15.24
CA GLU A 133 -0.75 -13.73 -15.99
C GLU A 133 -2.08 -13.01 -16.13
N ILE A 134 -3.14 -13.71 -16.50
CA ILE A 134 -4.52 -13.20 -16.52
C ILE A 134 -4.92 -12.65 -15.14
N ALA A 135 -4.64 -13.39 -14.06
CA ALA A 135 -4.96 -12.95 -12.70
C ALA A 135 -4.26 -11.62 -12.35
N ARG A 136 -2.99 -11.45 -12.77
CA ARG A 136 -2.23 -10.21 -12.58
C ARG A 136 -2.86 -9.05 -13.35
N GLU A 137 -3.22 -9.25 -14.60
CA GLU A 137 -3.85 -8.22 -15.42
C GLU A 137 -5.24 -7.83 -14.90
N ILE A 138 -6.06 -8.77 -14.44
CA ILE A 138 -7.34 -8.50 -13.77
C ILE A 138 -7.13 -7.59 -12.55
N SER A 139 -6.10 -7.86 -11.74
CA SER A 139 -5.77 -7.03 -10.58
C SER A 139 -5.34 -5.61 -10.98
N VAL A 140 -4.58 -5.47 -12.06
CA VAL A 140 -4.19 -4.14 -12.60
C VAL A 140 -5.42 -3.37 -13.07
N VAL A 141 -6.32 -4.00 -13.82
CA VAL A 141 -7.55 -3.38 -14.32
C VAL A 141 -8.43 -2.91 -13.17
N LYS A 142 -8.73 -3.79 -12.21
CA LYS A 142 -9.56 -3.47 -11.04
C LYS A 142 -8.91 -2.40 -10.17
N GLY A 143 -7.65 -2.59 -9.80
CA GLY A 143 -6.93 -1.71 -8.88
C GLY A 143 -6.70 -0.30 -9.39
N ASN A 144 -6.69 -0.11 -10.71
CA ASN A 144 -6.50 1.21 -11.33
C ASN A 144 -7.77 1.75 -12.00
N LYS A 145 -8.91 1.08 -11.84
CA LYS A 145 -10.21 1.46 -12.43
C LYS A 145 -10.12 1.68 -13.94
N ILE A 146 -9.36 0.85 -14.63
CA ILE A 146 -9.21 0.94 -16.08
C ILE A 146 -10.50 0.41 -16.72
N ALA A 147 -11.11 1.21 -17.59
CA ALA A 147 -12.24 0.75 -18.37
C ALA A 147 -11.76 -0.37 -19.32
N LEU A 148 -12.46 -1.48 -19.34
CA LEU A 148 -12.03 -2.70 -20.03
C LEU A 148 -11.81 -2.50 -21.53
N GLU A 149 -12.56 -1.57 -22.14
CA GLU A 149 -12.41 -1.14 -23.54
C GLU A 149 -11.10 -0.38 -23.82
N HIS A 150 -10.46 0.16 -22.78
CA HIS A 150 -9.20 0.89 -22.87
C HIS A 150 -8.01 0.12 -22.32
N TYR A 151 -8.22 -1.15 -21.98
CA TYR A 151 -7.15 -2.02 -21.53
C TYR A 151 -6.64 -2.89 -22.68
N TYR A 152 -5.33 -2.90 -22.85
CA TYR A 152 -4.62 -3.74 -23.83
C TYR A 152 -3.82 -4.78 -23.08
N SER A 153 -4.17 -6.05 -23.30
CA SER A 153 -3.52 -7.17 -22.62
C SER A 153 -2.10 -7.37 -23.16
N SER A 154 -1.18 -7.72 -22.27
CA SER A 154 0.21 -8.07 -22.61
C SER A 154 0.41 -9.58 -22.80
N CYS A 155 -0.54 -10.41 -22.32
CA CYS A 155 -0.39 -11.86 -22.31
C CYS A 155 -1.28 -12.57 -23.33
N CYS A 156 -2.29 -11.89 -23.92
CA CYS A 156 -3.17 -12.51 -24.91
C CYS A 156 -3.86 -11.43 -25.78
N PRO A 157 -4.56 -11.81 -26.87
CA PRO A 157 -5.39 -10.89 -27.64
C PRO A 157 -6.45 -10.22 -26.74
N ASP A 158 -6.67 -8.92 -26.93
CA ASP A 158 -7.56 -8.10 -26.09
C ASP A 158 -8.97 -8.69 -25.96
N GLU A 159 -9.50 -9.27 -27.02
CA GLU A 159 -10.84 -9.90 -27.02
C GLU A 159 -10.89 -11.13 -26.11
N VAL A 160 -9.83 -11.95 -26.12
CA VAL A 160 -9.69 -13.11 -25.23
C VAL A 160 -9.62 -12.65 -23.78
N PHE A 161 -8.83 -11.63 -23.49
CA PHE A 161 -8.77 -11.06 -22.15
C PHE A 161 -10.13 -10.56 -21.67
N ARG A 162 -10.87 -9.83 -22.52
CA ARG A 162 -12.21 -9.31 -22.18
C ARG A 162 -13.20 -10.42 -21.89
N GLN A 163 -13.21 -11.49 -22.67
CA GLN A 163 -14.07 -12.66 -22.44
C GLN A 163 -13.74 -13.35 -21.11
N ILE A 164 -12.46 -13.57 -20.82
CA ILE A 164 -12.02 -14.17 -19.56
C ILE A 164 -12.35 -13.25 -18.38
N TYR A 165 -12.10 -11.95 -18.48
CA TYR A 165 -12.41 -10.97 -17.44
C TYR A 165 -13.91 -10.97 -17.11
N GLN A 166 -14.78 -10.92 -18.12
CA GLN A 166 -16.23 -10.92 -17.96
C GLN A 166 -16.71 -12.23 -17.34
N GLY A 167 -16.26 -13.38 -17.87
CA GLY A 167 -16.59 -14.70 -17.33
C GLY A 167 -16.15 -14.87 -15.86
N TYR A 168 -14.96 -14.35 -15.51
CA TYR A 168 -14.47 -14.35 -14.14
C TYR A 168 -15.36 -13.52 -13.20
N ARG A 169 -15.75 -12.33 -13.63
CA ARG A 169 -16.67 -11.46 -12.90
C ARG A 169 -18.02 -12.14 -12.67
N GLU A 170 -18.62 -12.72 -13.71
CA GLU A 170 -19.89 -13.44 -13.63
C GLU A 170 -19.82 -14.66 -12.71
N ALA A 171 -18.72 -15.43 -12.77
CA ALA A 171 -18.49 -16.57 -11.89
C ALA A 171 -18.37 -16.16 -10.42
N CYS A 172 -17.70 -15.05 -10.11
CA CYS A 172 -17.63 -14.49 -8.77
C CYS A 172 -19.00 -14.02 -8.27
N GLN A 173 -19.75 -13.28 -9.10
CA GLN A 173 -21.07 -12.75 -8.77
C GLN A 173 -22.10 -13.86 -8.51
N SER A 174 -22.18 -14.87 -9.38
CA SER A 174 -23.13 -16.00 -9.25
C SER A 174 -22.88 -16.81 -7.97
N ARG A 175 -21.63 -16.93 -7.55
CA ARG A 175 -21.23 -17.62 -6.31
C ARG A 175 -21.28 -16.73 -5.07
N ARG A 176 -21.62 -15.42 -5.21
CA ARG A 176 -21.53 -14.41 -4.14
C ARG A 176 -20.17 -14.39 -3.48
N LYS A 177 -19.10 -14.51 -4.27
CA LYS A 177 -17.70 -14.48 -3.83
C LYS A 177 -17.04 -13.17 -4.21
N LEU A 178 -16.07 -12.75 -3.39
CA LEU A 178 -15.23 -11.57 -3.55
C LEU A 178 -13.78 -12.01 -3.58
N ASP A 179 -13.05 -11.64 -4.59
CA ASP A 179 -11.59 -11.69 -4.52
C ASP A 179 -11.03 -10.48 -3.73
N PHE A 180 -9.73 -10.44 -3.53
CA PHE A 180 -9.10 -9.35 -2.79
C PHE A 180 -9.26 -8.00 -3.47
N ASP A 181 -9.25 -7.95 -4.81
CA ASP A 181 -9.42 -6.72 -5.58
C ASP A 181 -10.86 -6.21 -5.48
N ASP A 182 -11.85 -7.12 -5.48
CA ASP A 182 -13.26 -6.79 -5.29
C ASP A 182 -13.53 -6.15 -3.91
N MET A 183 -12.79 -6.56 -2.88
CA MET A 183 -12.95 -5.92 -1.55
C MET A 183 -12.63 -4.43 -1.59
N ILE A 184 -11.63 -4.04 -2.37
CA ILE A 184 -11.27 -2.63 -2.52
C ILE A 184 -12.27 -1.93 -3.43
N LEU A 185 -12.59 -2.52 -4.58
CA LEU A 185 -13.53 -1.97 -5.56
C LEU A 185 -14.91 -1.70 -4.95
N TYR A 186 -15.49 -2.69 -4.27
CA TYR A 186 -16.80 -2.53 -3.66
C TYR A 186 -16.82 -1.57 -2.48
N CYS A 187 -15.70 -1.43 -1.74
CA CYS A 187 -15.58 -0.39 -0.73
C CYS A 187 -15.60 1.01 -1.37
N TYR A 188 -14.93 1.19 -2.50
CA TYR A 188 -14.97 2.43 -3.27
C TYR A 188 -16.39 2.72 -3.76
N GLU A 189 -17.05 1.77 -4.40
CA GLU A 189 -18.42 1.90 -4.90
C GLU A 189 -19.42 2.22 -3.77
N LEU A 190 -19.28 1.54 -2.63
CA LEU A 190 -20.06 1.82 -1.43
C LEU A 190 -19.95 3.29 -1.01
N PHE A 191 -18.75 3.83 -0.94
CA PHE A 191 -18.50 5.22 -0.54
C PHE A 191 -18.96 6.24 -1.58
N VAL A 192 -18.96 5.87 -2.87
CA VAL A 192 -19.53 6.70 -3.93
C VAL A 192 -21.07 6.78 -3.81
N GLN A 193 -21.73 5.66 -3.57
CA GLN A 193 -23.18 5.52 -3.55
C GLN A 193 -23.80 5.92 -2.20
N ARG A 194 -23.14 5.62 -1.07
CA ARG A 194 -23.67 5.77 0.29
C ARG A 194 -22.83 6.78 1.07
N LYS A 195 -23.15 8.06 0.87
CA LYS A 195 -22.44 9.18 1.55
C LYS A 195 -22.60 9.14 3.06
N ASP A 196 -23.74 8.68 3.55
CA ASP A 196 -24.01 8.47 4.98
C ASP A 196 -23.02 7.47 5.63
N ILE A 197 -22.70 6.39 4.92
CA ILE A 197 -21.71 5.41 5.39
C ILE A 197 -20.32 6.02 5.36
N LEU A 198 -19.97 6.71 4.27
CA LEU A 198 -18.67 7.41 4.17
C LEU A 198 -18.49 8.40 5.33
N GLU A 199 -19.48 9.26 5.60
CA GLU A 199 -19.43 10.23 6.68
C GLU A 199 -19.27 9.58 8.07
N ALA A 200 -19.91 8.44 8.30
CA ALA A 200 -19.74 7.69 9.55
C ALA A 200 -18.28 7.22 9.72
N TRP A 201 -17.63 6.75 8.65
CA TRP A 201 -16.24 6.32 8.69
C TRP A 201 -15.25 7.50 8.74
N GLN A 202 -15.55 8.65 8.11
CA GLN A 202 -14.79 9.89 8.25
C GLN A 202 -14.80 10.42 9.69
N LYS A 203 -15.96 10.33 10.37
CA LYS A 203 -16.07 10.68 11.80
C LYS A 203 -15.28 9.73 12.70
N LYS A 204 -15.17 8.46 12.30
CA LYS A 204 -14.38 7.47 13.04
C LYS A 204 -12.88 7.66 12.78
N PHE A 205 -12.45 7.73 11.53
CA PHE A 205 -11.04 7.83 11.15
C PHE A 205 -10.67 9.26 10.77
N GLN A 206 -10.45 10.09 11.77
CA GLN A 206 -10.09 11.51 11.59
C GLN A 206 -8.60 11.71 11.25
N TYR A 207 -7.77 10.72 11.56
CA TYR A 207 -6.33 10.72 11.31
C TYR A 207 -5.93 9.42 10.65
N ILE A 208 -5.34 9.52 9.46
CA ILE A 208 -4.96 8.35 8.66
C ILE A 208 -3.46 8.40 8.41
N LEU A 209 -2.76 7.35 8.84
CA LEU A 209 -1.35 7.15 8.61
C LEU A 209 -1.18 5.97 7.65
N VAL A 210 -0.42 6.16 6.58
CA VAL A 210 -0.18 5.13 5.55
C VAL A 210 1.31 4.86 5.43
N ASP A 211 1.70 3.61 5.69
CA ASP A 211 3.06 3.11 5.50
C ASP A 211 3.23 2.50 4.11
N GLU A 212 4.46 2.47 3.61
CA GLU A 212 4.82 1.97 2.27
C GLU A 212 3.94 2.56 1.16
N PHE A 213 3.74 3.89 1.22
CA PHE A 213 2.80 4.60 0.35
C PHE A 213 3.16 4.50 -1.15
N GLN A 214 4.41 4.22 -1.51
CA GLN A 214 4.85 4.02 -2.89
C GLN A 214 4.22 2.77 -3.55
N ASP A 215 3.69 1.83 -2.77
CA ASP A 215 3.17 0.56 -3.26
C ASP A 215 1.64 0.54 -3.41
N ILE A 216 0.96 1.68 -3.19
CA ILE A 216 -0.50 1.75 -3.35
C ILE A 216 -0.91 1.84 -4.83
N ASN A 217 -2.12 1.34 -5.12
CA ASN A 217 -2.78 1.54 -6.41
C ASN A 217 -3.76 2.72 -6.37
N GLN A 218 -4.30 3.09 -7.55
CA GLN A 218 -5.19 4.24 -7.67
C GLN A 218 -6.45 4.09 -6.82
N LEU A 219 -7.02 2.90 -6.79
CA LEU A 219 -8.28 2.65 -6.07
C LEU A 219 -8.10 2.77 -4.55
N GLN A 220 -6.99 2.25 -4.01
CA GLN A 220 -6.62 2.43 -2.60
C GLN A 220 -6.43 3.91 -2.25
N TYR A 221 -5.76 4.64 -3.12
CA TYR A 221 -5.56 6.08 -2.94
C TYR A 221 -6.87 6.85 -2.91
N ASP A 222 -7.77 6.57 -3.85
CA ASP A 222 -9.06 7.23 -3.93
C ASP A 222 -9.89 7.02 -2.65
N ILE A 223 -9.92 5.79 -2.11
CA ILE A 223 -10.62 5.50 -0.85
C ILE A 223 -9.98 6.25 0.32
N VAL A 224 -8.65 6.25 0.40
CA VAL A 224 -7.93 7.00 1.46
C VAL A 224 -8.26 8.50 1.37
N ARG A 225 -8.27 9.08 0.17
CA ARG A 225 -8.66 10.48 -0.04
C ARG A 225 -10.10 10.76 0.37
N MET A 226 -11.02 9.84 0.07
CA MET A 226 -12.42 9.97 0.51
C MET A 226 -12.52 9.95 2.04
N LEU A 227 -11.84 9.01 2.70
CA LEU A 227 -11.84 8.88 4.15
C LEU A 227 -11.17 10.07 4.86
N ALA A 228 -10.09 10.62 4.30
CA ALA A 228 -9.36 11.72 4.93
C ALA A 228 -10.13 13.05 4.98
N LYS A 229 -11.15 13.21 4.13
CA LYS A 229 -11.99 14.41 4.09
C LYS A 229 -12.92 14.51 5.31
N PRO A 230 -13.32 15.73 5.69
CA PRO A 230 -12.87 17.03 5.17
C PRO A 230 -11.54 17.51 5.76
N GLN A 231 -11.04 16.92 6.85
CA GLN A 231 -9.89 17.41 7.63
C GLN A 231 -8.55 17.24 6.91
N ASN A 232 -8.46 16.25 6.02
CA ASN A 232 -7.23 15.88 5.30
C ASN A 232 -6.03 15.61 6.24
N ASN A 233 -6.27 15.07 7.43
CA ASN A 233 -5.19 14.63 8.32
C ASN A 233 -4.60 13.32 7.82
N LEU A 234 -3.91 13.41 6.70
CA LEU A 234 -3.31 12.29 5.97
C LEU A 234 -1.79 12.36 6.07
N PHE A 235 -1.22 11.41 6.78
CA PHE A 235 0.22 11.25 6.96
C PHE A 235 0.69 10.05 6.16
N ILE A 236 1.50 10.28 5.14
CA ILE A 236 2.05 9.23 4.31
C ILE A 236 3.54 9.07 4.51
N VAL A 237 3.99 7.82 4.57
CA VAL A 237 5.41 7.48 4.66
C VAL A 237 5.73 6.50 3.55
N GLY A 238 6.80 6.75 2.83
CA GLY A 238 7.22 5.87 1.75
C GLY A 238 8.62 6.17 1.24
N ASP A 239 9.10 5.29 0.39
CA ASP A 239 10.35 5.41 -0.34
C ASP A 239 10.10 5.09 -1.81
N ASP A 240 10.01 6.11 -2.63
CA ASP A 240 9.80 5.96 -4.08
C ASP A 240 10.88 5.12 -4.76
N ASP A 241 12.09 5.04 -4.18
CA ASP A 241 13.18 4.19 -4.65
C ASP A 241 12.96 2.69 -4.36
N GLN A 242 12.01 2.35 -3.49
CA GLN A 242 11.66 0.97 -3.11
C GLN A 242 10.38 0.47 -3.78
N SER A 243 9.79 1.20 -4.72
CA SER A 243 8.60 0.77 -5.44
C SER A 243 8.93 -0.35 -6.44
N ILE A 244 8.67 -1.60 -6.04
CA ILE A 244 8.92 -2.80 -6.85
C ILE A 244 7.65 -3.59 -7.16
N TYR A 245 6.46 -3.10 -6.76
CA TYR A 245 5.18 -3.78 -6.94
C TYR A 245 4.35 -3.23 -8.10
N HIS A 246 4.98 -2.61 -9.10
CA HIS A 246 4.29 -2.12 -10.31
C HIS A 246 3.50 -3.25 -11.01
N PHE A 247 4.05 -4.46 -11.05
CA PHE A 247 3.39 -5.65 -11.60
C PHE A 247 2.13 -6.11 -10.84
N ARG A 248 1.89 -5.54 -9.63
CA ARG A 248 0.66 -5.70 -8.85
C ARG A 248 -0.25 -4.47 -8.91
N GLY A 249 -0.01 -3.56 -9.86
CA GLY A 249 -0.79 -2.35 -10.04
C GLY A 249 -0.39 -1.18 -9.14
N ALA A 250 0.73 -1.27 -8.40
CA ALA A 250 1.27 -0.13 -7.67
C ALA A 250 1.62 1.03 -8.60
N ARG A 251 1.34 2.26 -8.15
CA ARG A 251 1.57 3.49 -8.92
C ARG A 251 2.41 4.48 -8.13
N PRO A 252 3.74 4.41 -8.24
CA PRO A 252 4.63 5.34 -7.53
C PRO A 252 4.39 6.81 -7.90
N GLU A 253 3.80 7.07 -9.08
CA GLU A 253 3.39 8.42 -9.50
C GLU A 253 2.41 9.07 -8.51
N ILE A 254 1.61 8.29 -7.79
CA ILE A 254 0.70 8.79 -6.76
C ILE A 254 1.50 9.52 -5.67
N MET A 255 2.60 8.90 -5.20
CA MET A 255 3.47 9.52 -4.21
C MET A 255 4.21 10.74 -4.77
N LEU A 256 4.69 10.66 -6.02
CA LEU A 256 5.38 11.77 -6.69
C LEU A 256 4.47 12.99 -6.89
N ASN A 257 3.15 12.77 -7.06
CA ASN A 257 2.15 13.82 -7.25
C ASN A 257 1.42 14.22 -5.96
N PHE A 258 1.78 13.69 -4.80
CA PHE A 258 1.05 13.92 -3.54
C PHE A 258 0.90 15.41 -3.19
N THR A 259 1.95 16.20 -3.34
CA THR A 259 1.92 17.65 -3.08
C THR A 259 1.10 18.44 -4.09
N ARG A 260 0.84 17.88 -5.28
CA ARG A 260 -0.11 18.46 -6.25
C ARG A 260 -1.54 18.23 -5.80
N ASP A 261 -1.85 17.05 -5.25
CA ASP A 261 -3.19 16.72 -4.73
C ASP A 261 -3.48 17.40 -3.39
N TYR A 262 -2.42 17.65 -2.61
CA TYR A 262 -2.44 18.34 -1.32
C TYR A 262 -1.41 19.48 -1.31
N PRO A 263 -1.75 20.66 -1.86
CA PRO A 263 -0.79 21.80 -1.95
C PRO A 263 -0.26 22.29 -0.61
N ASP A 264 -1.05 22.11 0.46
CA ASP A 264 -0.68 22.50 1.82
C ASP A 264 0.09 21.39 2.57
N ALA A 265 0.46 20.30 1.88
CA ALA A 265 1.16 19.20 2.51
C ALA A 265 2.59 19.60 2.94
N GLU A 266 2.91 19.37 4.19
CA GLU A 266 4.30 19.42 4.63
C GLU A 266 5.08 18.21 4.10
N THR A 267 6.34 18.45 3.71
CA THR A 267 7.25 17.38 3.30
C THR A 267 8.45 17.32 4.22
N VAL A 268 8.77 16.12 4.69
CA VAL A 268 9.95 15.84 5.51
C VAL A 268 10.73 14.69 4.89
N THR A 269 12.05 14.83 4.75
CA THR A 269 12.93 13.75 4.30
C THR A 269 13.65 13.15 5.50
N LEU A 270 13.53 11.83 5.68
CA LEU A 270 14.34 11.05 6.62
C LEU A 270 15.64 10.65 5.93
N ASP A 271 16.64 11.48 6.07
CA ASP A 271 17.90 11.46 5.33
C ASP A 271 19.02 10.64 6.00
N VAL A 272 18.78 10.06 7.17
CA VAL A 272 19.77 9.28 7.90
C VAL A 272 19.44 7.79 7.87
N ASN A 273 20.34 7.01 7.25
CA ASN A 273 20.26 5.54 7.22
C ASN A 273 21.01 4.96 8.43
N TYR A 274 20.29 4.32 9.33
CA TYR A 274 20.85 3.66 10.53
C TYR A 274 21.16 2.17 10.34
N ARG A 275 20.90 1.63 9.15
CA ARG A 275 21.03 0.19 8.85
C ARG A 275 22.35 -0.17 8.20
N CYS A 276 22.71 0.54 7.14
CA CYS A 276 23.79 0.17 6.26
C CYS A 276 25.10 0.88 6.63
N SER A 277 26.25 0.24 6.32
CA SER A 277 27.55 0.90 6.31
C SER A 277 27.67 1.92 5.17
N GLY A 278 28.66 2.82 5.25
CA GLY A 278 28.86 3.88 4.26
C GLY A 278 29.08 3.34 2.85
N GLN A 279 29.86 2.26 2.68
CA GLN A 279 30.12 1.65 1.36
C GLN A 279 28.84 1.06 0.74
N ILE A 280 28.02 0.37 1.52
CA ILE A 280 26.75 -0.18 1.04
C ILE A 280 25.81 0.94 0.63
N LEU A 281 25.67 1.99 1.47
CA LEU A 281 24.81 3.12 1.16
C LEU A 281 25.27 3.84 -0.11
N SER A 282 26.57 4.09 -0.26
CA SER A 282 27.13 4.74 -1.44
C SER A 282 26.87 3.94 -2.72
N ALA A 283 27.08 2.63 -2.69
CA ALA A 283 26.81 1.76 -3.84
C ALA A 283 25.31 1.76 -4.21
N ALA A 284 24.42 1.64 -3.23
CA ALA A 284 22.98 1.68 -3.47
C ALA A 284 22.53 3.02 -4.05
N MET A 285 23.07 4.14 -3.53
CA MET A 285 22.75 5.49 -4.04
C MET A 285 23.26 5.71 -5.45
N HIS A 286 24.39 5.09 -5.83
CA HIS A 286 24.90 5.15 -7.20
C HIS A 286 23.96 4.41 -8.16
N VAL A 287 23.57 3.19 -7.83
CA VAL A 287 22.65 2.38 -8.66
C VAL A 287 21.31 3.09 -8.85
N ILE A 288 20.68 3.54 -7.75
CA ILE A 288 19.36 4.19 -7.83
C ILE A 288 19.41 5.57 -8.49
N GLY A 289 20.58 6.20 -8.55
CA GLY A 289 20.79 7.49 -9.22
C GLY A 289 20.50 7.47 -10.72
N GLU A 290 20.55 6.29 -11.35
CA GLU A 290 20.19 6.09 -12.76
C GLU A 290 18.68 6.25 -13.01
N ASN A 291 17.86 6.04 -11.99
CA ASN A 291 16.42 6.31 -12.10
C ASN A 291 16.15 7.82 -12.14
N LYS A 292 15.51 8.30 -13.21
CA LYS A 292 15.22 9.74 -13.42
C LYS A 292 13.89 10.18 -12.81
N LYS A 293 12.94 9.25 -12.58
CA LYS A 293 11.62 9.55 -12.01
C LYS A 293 11.61 9.24 -10.52
N ARG A 294 12.22 10.11 -9.72
CA ARG A 294 12.32 9.95 -8.27
C ARG A 294 12.49 11.30 -7.55
N PHE A 295 12.22 11.29 -6.25
CA PHE A 295 12.61 12.42 -5.40
C PHE A 295 14.13 12.46 -5.23
N SER A 296 14.70 13.67 -5.29
CA SER A 296 16.12 13.85 -4.97
C SER A 296 16.33 13.70 -3.47
N LYS A 297 17.07 12.65 -3.06
CA LYS A 297 17.39 12.37 -1.66
C LYS A 297 18.90 12.29 -1.50
N LYS A 298 19.43 12.98 -0.46
CA LYS A 298 20.83 12.86 -0.04
C LYS A 298 20.83 12.08 1.27
N LEU A 299 21.21 10.82 1.23
CA LEU A 299 21.25 9.97 2.40
C LEU A 299 22.64 9.96 3.02
N SER A 300 22.69 9.99 4.34
CA SER A 300 23.89 9.84 5.15
C SER A 300 23.77 8.65 6.10
N THR A 301 24.87 8.18 6.66
CA THR A 301 24.85 7.15 7.69
C THR A 301 25.84 7.46 8.79
N PRO A 302 25.47 7.31 10.06
CA PRO A 302 26.39 7.40 11.20
C PRO A 302 27.25 6.13 11.39
N ASN A 303 26.93 5.07 10.63
CA ASN A 303 27.64 3.80 10.75
C ASN A 303 29.05 3.88 10.12
N GLN A 304 29.92 2.94 10.49
CA GLN A 304 31.27 2.86 9.94
C GLN A 304 31.23 2.76 8.41
N VAL A 305 32.33 3.15 7.76
CA VAL A 305 32.49 3.09 6.30
C VAL A 305 32.23 1.68 5.76
N GLY A 306 32.69 0.66 6.49
CA GLY A 306 32.51 -0.74 6.10
C GLY A 306 33.49 -1.23 5.03
N LYS A 307 33.35 -2.50 4.64
CA LYS A 307 34.16 -3.10 3.57
C LYS A 307 33.68 -2.66 2.19
N ALA A 308 34.58 -2.56 1.23
CA ALA A 308 34.23 -2.28 -0.15
C ALA A 308 33.30 -3.36 -0.72
N VAL A 309 32.33 -2.93 -1.55
CA VAL A 309 31.45 -3.83 -2.29
C VAL A 309 32.28 -4.63 -3.29
N GLN A 310 32.07 -5.94 -3.33
CA GLN A 310 32.78 -6.84 -4.25
C GLN A 310 31.81 -7.39 -5.30
N ILE A 311 32.20 -7.33 -6.56
CA ILE A 311 31.47 -7.94 -7.67
C ILE A 311 32.20 -9.24 -8.05
N ARG A 312 31.44 -10.34 -8.15
CA ARG A 312 31.95 -11.64 -8.62
C ARG A 312 31.06 -12.15 -9.72
N GLU A 313 31.67 -12.54 -10.82
CA GLU A 313 31.01 -13.20 -11.94
C GLU A 313 31.20 -14.73 -11.83
N PHE A 314 30.12 -15.46 -12.08
CA PHE A 314 30.12 -16.92 -12.13
C PHE A 314 29.65 -17.37 -13.50
N GLN A 315 30.41 -18.29 -14.11
CA GLN A 315 30.12 -18.80 -15.47
C GLN A 315 28.91 -19.75 -15.52
N ASN A 316 28.55 -20.37 -14.39
CA ASN A 316 27.37 -21.24 -14.28
C ASN A 316 26.55 -20.88 -13.04
N PRO A 317 25.22 -20.71 -13.18
CA PRO A 317 24.32 -20.67 -12.01
C PRO A 317 24.35 -22.04 -11.33
N ARG A 318 24.61 -22.07 -10.04
CA ARG A 318 24.44 -23.27 -9.21
C ARG A 318 23.07 -23.30 -8.61
#